data_cb6f7c56959e3cfefeadaa614991e95b
#
_entry.id   cb6f7c56959e3cfefeadaa614991e95b
#
_cell.length_a   1.000
_cell.length_b   1.000
_cell.length_c   1.000
_cell.angle_alpha   90.00
_cell.angle_beta   90.00
_cell.angle_gamma   90.00
#
_symmetry.space_group_name_H-M   'P 1'
#
loop_
_entity.id
_entity.type
_entity.pdbx_description
1 polymer ?
#
loop_
_entity_poly.entity_id
_entity_poly.type
_entity_poly.pdbx_seq_one_letter_code
_entity_poly.pdbx_strand_id
1 'polypeptide(L)'
;MPFEVAGSSGELRMEPGTAPVGIQPLCFETACGVLAFSEPGPQFSLMGECPVTLEQAGSDPDAWFWELFQHHLSPQVQALFGYLRLLPGARPMNFGCRLCVTLGASRVAGYLWLSVESFLALCKAGPWRSRAEPMPAQFRLAVDVTLGHLRLSMHQLRGLRTGDVLVLERAFFSASGTGHVQVGKQ
;
A
#
# COMPACT_ATOMS: atom_id res chain seq x y z
N MET A 1 9.16 10.22 7.38
CA MET A 1 8.31 10.75 8.47
C MET A 1 9.03 10.54 9.79
N PRO A 2 9.34 11.58 10.57
CA PRO A 2 9.94 11.46 11.89
C PRO A 2 8.91 10.98 12.94
N PHE A 3 9.38 10.31 13.97
CA PHE A 3 8.64 9.90 15.16
C PHE A 3 9.57 9.78 16.37
N GLU A 4 9.03 9.61 17.57
CA GLU A 4 9.80 9.45 18.79
C GLU A 4 9.25 8.29 19.62
N VAL A 5 10.15 7.51 20.22
CA VAL A 5 9.82 6.42 21.15
C VAL A 5 10.72 6.55 22.37
N ALA A 6 10.15 6.69 23.56
CA ALA A 6 10.88 6.78 24.83
C ALA A 6 12.08 7.77 24.77
N GLY A 7 11.90 8.92 24.14
CA GLY A 7 12.94 9.94 23.98
C GLY A 7 13.98 9.67 22.88
N SER A 8 13.87 8.56 22.18
CA SER A 8 14.72 8.23 21.03
C SER A 8 14.06 8.70 19.72
N SER A 9 14.81 9.40 18.87
CA SER A 9 14.34 9.83 17.56
C SER A 9 14.34 8.69 16.57
N GLY A 10 13.26 8.55 15.83
CA GLY A 10 13.06 7.56 14.78
C GLY A 10 12.61 8.16 13.45
N GLU A 11 12.70 7.38 12.40
CA GLU A 11 12.25 7.75 11.06
C GLU A 11 11.57 6.58 10.36
N LEU A 12 10.39 6.83 9.82
CA LEU A 12 9.73 5.98 8.82
C LEU A 12 10.07 6.49 7.43
N ARG A 13 10.54 5.59 6.57
CA ARG A 13 10.89 5.91 5.18
C ARG A 13 10.22 4.92 4.23
N MET A 14 9.48 5.42 3.26
CA MET A 14 8.97 4.64 2.14
C MET A 14 9.86 4.87 0.92
N GLU A 15 10.29 3.78 0.30
CA GLU A 15 11.18 3.79 -0.86
C GLU A 15 10.57 2.93 -1.97
N PRO A 16 10.76 3.27 -3.25
CA PRO A 16 10.43 2.36 -4.32
C PRO A 16 11.16 1.03 -4.14
N GLY A 17 10.48 -0.07 -4.41
CA GLY A 17 11.10 -1.39 -4.30
C GLY A 17 10.18 -2.49 -4.80
N THR A 18 10.78 -3.56 -5.31
CA THR A 18 10.06 -4.76 -5.72
C THR A 18 10.18 -5.80 -4.60
N ALA A 19 9.05 -6.27 -4.13
CA ALA A 19 9.02 -7.30 -3.11
C ALA A 19 9.57 -8.63 -3.64
N PRO A 20 10.34 -9.37 -2.85
CA PRO A 20 10.74 -10.72 -3.21
C PRO A 20 9.54 -11.64 -3.39
N VAL A 21 9.67 -12.59 -4.30
CA VAL A 21 8.64 -13.61 -4.54
C VAL A 21 8.57 -14.59 -3.37
N GLY A 22 7.36 -14.97 -2.97
CA GLY A 22 7.14 -16.02 -1.95
C GLY A 22 7.01 -15.51 -0.52
N ILE A 23 7.07 -14.22 -0.27
CA ILE A 23 6.78 -13.65 1.05
C ILE A 23 5.27 -13.69 1.30
N GLN A 24 4.87 -14.21 2.46
CA GLN A 24 3.50 -14.12 2.95
C GLN A 24 3.39 -12.95 3.92
N PRO A 25 2.76 -11.83 3.50
CA PRO A 25 2.62 -10.68 4.36
C PRO A 25 1.52 -10.88 5.41
N LEU A 26 1.67 -10.26 6.57
CA LEU A 26 0.58 -10.10 7.52
C LEU A 26 -0.19 -8.82 7.21
N CYS A 27 -1.51 -8.95 7.11
CA CYS A 27 -2.42 -7.86 6.77
C CYS A 27 -3.00 -7.22 8.02
N PHE A 28 -3.06 -5.91 8.03
CA PHE A 28 -3.65 -5.11 9.10
C PHE A 28 -4.66 -4.13 8.53
N GLU A 29 -5.79 -4.02 9.17
CA GLU A 29 -6.72 -2.92 8.95
C GLU A 29 -6.26 -1.72 9.79
N THR A 30 -6.28 -0.55 9.17
CA THR A 30 -5.88 0.73 9.75
C THR A 30 -6.86 1.82 9.33
N ALA A 31 -6.76 3.01 9.91
CA ALA A 31 -7.54 4.17 9.45
C ALA A 31 -7.22 4.58 8.00
N CYS A 32 -6.05 4.21 7.48
CA CYS A 32 -5.66 4.44 6.08
C CYS A 32 -6.13 3.33 5.13
N GLY A 33 -6.81 2.28 5.64
CA GLY A 33 -7.21 1.10 4.90
C GLY A 33 -6.34 -0.12 5.22
N VAL A 34 -6.34 -1.11 4.33
CA VAL A 34 -5.60 -2.36 4.55
C VAL A 34 -4.14 -2.20 4.13
N LEU A 35 -3.25 -2.52 5.06
CA LEU A 35 -1.80 -2.53 4.89
C LEU A 35 -1.27 -3.94 5.15
N ALA A 36 -0.37 -4.43 4.30
CA ALA A 36 0.25 -5.73 4.49
C ALA A 36 1.77 -5.57 4.63
N PHE A 37 2.34 -6.15 5.68
CA PHE A 37 3.75 -6.02 6.04
C PHE A 37 4.47 -7.36 5.90
N SER A 38 5.70 -7.33 5.36
CA SER A 38 6.55 -8.53 5.31
C SER A 38 7.20 -8.86 6.66
N GLU A 39 7.53 -7.84 7.43
CA GLU A 39 8.29 -7.94 8.68
C GLU A 39 7.62 -7.14 9.80
N PRO A 40 6.32 -7.40 10.10
CA PRO A 40 5.57 -6.54 11.03
C PRO A 40 6.16 -6.56 12.46
N GLY A 41 6.58 -7.71 12.98
CA GLY A 41 7.11 -7.82 14.33
C GLY A 41 8.29 -6.89 14.58
N PRO A 42 9.41 -7.04 13.85
CA PRO A 42 10.56 -6.15 13.97
C PRO A 42 10.25 -4.68 13.66
N GLN A 43 9.40 -4.41 12.65
CA GLN A 43 9.03 -3.03 12.30
C GLN A 43 8.23 -2.36 13.41
N PHE A 44 7.21 -3.04 13.94
CA PHE A 44 6.38 -2.51 15.03
C PHE A 44 7.15 -2.35 16.33
N SER A 45 8.12 -3.27 16.62
CA SER A 45 8.99 -3.16 17.79
C SER A 45 9.82 -1.87 17.80
N LEU A 46 10.16 -1.31 16.64
CA LEU A 46 10.84 -0.02 16.54
C LEU A 46 9.89 1.18 16.56
N MET A 47 8.60 0.96 16.32
CA MET A 47 7.60 2.02 16.29
C MET A 47 6.93 2.26 17.66
N GLY A 48 7.17 1.40 18.61
CA GLY A 48 6.58 1.44 19.96
C GLY A 48 7.56 1.11 21.05
N GLU A 49 7.12 1.25 22.31
CA GLU A 49 7.92 0.98 23.50
C GLU A 49 8.00 -0.51 23.85
N CYS A 50 7.13 -1.34 23.26
CA CYS A 50 7.05 -2.76 23.52
C CYS A 50 7.55 -3.57 22.33
N PRO A 51 8.42 -4.58 22.54
CA PRO A 51 8.81 -5.50 21.50
C PRO A 51 7.61 -6.34 21.07
N VAL A 52 7.44 -6.52 19.74
CA VAL A 52 6.39 -7.33 19.14
C VAL A 52 7.01 -8.59 18.57
N THR A 53 6.64 -9.73 19.13
CA THR A 53 6.98 -11.03 18.56
C THR A 53 5.71 -11.63 17.94
N LEU A 54 5.70 -11.74 16.62
CA LEU A 54 4.62 -12.40 15.88
C LEU A 54 5.12 -13.77 15.47
N GLU A 55 4.57 -14.82 16.04
CA GLU A 55 4.84 -16.18 15.60
C GLU A 55 4.20 -16.39 14.21
N GLN A 56 4.99 -16.91 13.26
CA GLN A 56 4.58 -17.06 11.86
C GLN A 56 3.45 -18.07 11.61
N ALA A 57 3.03 -18.81 12.61
CA ALA A 57 2.05 -19.88 12.43
C ALA A 57 0.98 -19.88 13.53
N GLY A 58 -0.19 -19.41 13.19
CA GLY A 58 -1.45 -19.93 13.76
C GLY A 58 -1.95 -19.39 15.09
N SER A 59 -1.21 -18.60 15.83
CA SER A 59 -1.73 -17.87 16.98
C SER A 59 -2.04 -16.45 16.56
N ASP A 60 -3.30 -16.18 16.31
CA ASP A 60 -3.82 -14.81 16.26
C ASP A 60 -3.57 -14.22 17.66
N PRO A 61 -2.68 -13.22 17.82
CA PRO A 61 -2.55 -12.58 19.13
C PRO A 61 -3.92 -12.06 19.51
N ASP A 62 -4.36 -12.41 20.73
CA ASP A 62 -5.66 -12.03 21.24
C ASP A 62 -5.93 -10.54 20.98
N ALA A 63 -7.15 -10.16 20.72
CA ALA A 63 -7.54 -8.79 20.43
C ALA A 63 -7.02 -7.79 21.47
N TRP A 64 -6.93 -8.21 22.75
CA TRP A 64 -6.38 -7.40 23.85
C TRP A 64 -4.90 -7.02 23.65
N PHE A 65 -4.10 -7.88 22.97
CA PHE A 65 -2.69 -7.58 22.68
C PHE A 65 -2.57 -6.36 21.77
N TRP A 66 -3.38 -6.32 20.70
CA TRP A 66 -3.34 -5.19 19.76
C TRP A 66 -3.87 -3.90 20.38
N GLU A 67 -4.87 -3.99 21.25
CA GLU A 67 -5.35 -2.84 22.04
C GLU A 67 -4.24 -2.31 22.94
N LEU A 68 -3.58 -3.20 23.70
CA LEU A 68 -2.47 -2.82 24.55
C LEU A 68 -1.30 -2.23 23.76
N PHE A 69 -0.93 -2.90 22.64
CA PHE A 69 0.17 -2.47 21.79
C PHE A 69 -0.07 -1.07 21.20
N GLN A 70 -1.30 -0.75 20.80
CA GLN A 70 -1.63 0.57 20.28
C GLN A 70 -1.35 1.70 21.30
N HIS A 71 -1.53 1.46 22.59
CA HIS A 71 -1.22 2.43 23.63
C HIS A 71 0.28 2.68 23.81
N HIS A 72 1.11 1.73 23.38
CA HIS A 72 2.58 1.82 23.43
C HIS A 72 3.23 2.25 22.12
N LEU A 73 2.43 2.46 21.07
CA LEU A 73 2.93 3.05 19.82
C LEU A 73 3.33 4.51 20.04
N SER A 74 4.36 4.93 19.33
CA SER A 74 4.69 6.35 19.20
C SER A 74 3.45 7.16 18.82
N PRO A 75 3.18 8.31 19.45
CA PRO A 75 2.02 9.15 19.14
C PRO A 75 1.92 9.53 17.66
N GLN A 76 3.06 9.76 16.99
CA GLN A 76 3.12 10.10 15.58
C GLN A 76 2.74 8.90 14.70
N VAL A 77 3.14 7.69 15.09
CA VAL A 77 2.79 6.44 14.38
C VAL A 77 1.34 6.08 14.64
N GLN A 78 0.85 6.29 15.85
CA GLN A 78 -0.56 6.12 16.18
C GLN A 78 -1.44 7.09 15.40
N ALA A 79 -1.05 8.35 15.28
CA ALA A 79 -1.76 9.32 14.43
C ALA A 79 -1.75 8.92 12.96
N LEU A 80 -0.67 8.27 12.47
CA LEU A 80 -0.55 7.80 11.10
C LEU A 80 -1.49 6.64 10.81
N PHE A 81 -1.51 5.60 11.64
CA PHE A 81 -2.28 4.38 11.41
C PHE A 81 -3.69 4.44 11.99
N GLY A 82 -3.93 5.32 12.98
CA GLY A 82 -5.17 5.40 13.74
C GLY A 82 -5.35 4.20 14.66
N TYR A 83 -5.47 3.03 14.09
CA TYR A 83 -5.55 1.74 14.77
C TYR A 83 -4.87 0.64 13.95
N LEU A 84 -4.56 -0.47 14.60
CA LEU A 84 -4.01 -1.67 13.97
C LEU A 84 -4.86 -2.87 14.39
N ARG A 85 -5.49 -3.52 13.42
CA ARG A 85 -6.23 -4.76 13.63
C ARG A 85 -5.76 -5.82 12.64
N LEU A 86 -5.27 -6.94 13.14
CA LEU A 86 -4.85 -8.05 12.30
C LEU A 86 -6.04 -8.57 11.49
N LEU A 87 -5.83 -8.75 10.19
CA LEU A 87 -6.78 -9.34 9.26
C LEU A 87 -6.23 -10.67 8.77
N PRO A 88 -6.78 -11.82 9.19
CA PRO A 88 -6.36 -13.11 8.67
C PRO A 88 -6.70 -13.23 7.17
N GLY A 89 -5.78 -13.83 6.42
CA GLY A 89 -5.93 -14.12 5.00
C GLY A 89 -5.25 -13.11 4.07
N ALA A 90 -4.62 -13.63 3.03
CA ALA A 90 -3.98 -12.83 2.00
C ALA A 90 -5.04 -12.05 1.21
N ARG A 91 -4.79 -10.77 0.96
CA ARG A 91 -5.61 -9.92 0.10
C ARG A 91 -4.78 -9.44 -1.09
N PRO A 92 -5.36 -9.33 -2.28
CA PRO A 92 -4.64 -8.78 -3.42
C PRO A 92 -4.29 -7.31 -3.14
N MET A 93 -3.02 -6.98 -3.33
CA MET A 93 -2.48 -5.63 -3.17
C MET A 93 -1.88 -5.19 -4.49
N ASN A 94 -2.24 -4.00 -4.93
CA ASN A 94 -1.87 -3.50 -6.25
C ASN A 94 -0.57 -2.71 -6.26
N PHE A 95 -0.13 -2.26 -5.09
CA PHE A 95 1.04 -1.43 -4.94
C PHE A 95 1.92 -1.95 -3.80
N GLY A 96 3.23 -1.94 -4.02
CA GLY A 96 4.20 -2.33 -3.00
C GLY A 96 5.36 -1.35 -2.94
N CYS A 97 5.85 -1.08 -1.75
CA CYS A 97 7.03 -0.26 -1.51
C CYS A 97 7.88 -0.87 -0.39
N ARG A 98 9.13 -0.47 -0.34
CA ARG A 98 10.00 -0.80 0.79
C ARG A 98 9.72 0.16 1.94
N LEU A 99 9.45 -0.39 3.12
CA LEU A 99 9.29 0.38 4.35
C LEU A 99 10.51 0.16 5.24
N CYS A 100 11.26 1.24 5.48
CA CYS A 100 12.38 1.26 6.41
C CYS A 100 11.96 1.99 7.68
N VAL A 101 12.22 1.36 8.82
CA VAL A 101 12.01 1.92 10.17
C VAL A 101 13.37 2.04 10.84
N THR A 102 13.71 3.22 11.32
CA THR A 102 14.93 3.46 12.11
C THR A 102 14.56 4.04 13.44
N LEU A 103 15.23 3.61 14.51
CA LEU A 103 15.12 4.19 15.86
C LEU A 103 16.50 4.17 16.50
N GLY A 104 17.08 5.33 16.72
CA GLY A 104 18.47 5.44 17.16
C GLY A 104 19.42 4.73 16.20
N ALA A 105 20.18 3.74 16.70
CA ALA A 105 21.11 2.93 15.89
C ALA A 105 20.44 1.71 15.22
N SER A 106 19.21 1.37 15.60
CA SER A 106 18.49 0.20 15.07
C SER A 106 17.79 0.55 13.78
N ARG A 107 17.82 -0.40 12.82
CA ARG A 107 17.15 -0.27 11.53
C ARG A 107 16.54 -1.59 11.09
N VAL A 108 15.29 -1.54 10.68
CA VAL A 108 14.56 -2.66 10.08
C VAL A 108 14.02 -2.21 8.73
N ALA A 109 14.16 -3.07 7.73
CA ALA A 109 13.60 -2.84 6.41
C ALA A 109 12.75 -4.05 6.02
N GLY A 110 11.56 -3.77 5.51
CA GLY A 110 10.62 -4.76 4.99
C GLY A 110 9.85 -4.18 3.82
N TYR A 111 8.83 -4.91 3.40
CA TYR A 111 7.94 -4.49 2.33
C TYR A 111 6.55 -4.20 2.88
N LEU A 112 5.92 -3.21 2.30
CA LEU A 112 4.56 -2.78 2.57
C LEU A 112 3.75 -2.88 1.29
N TRP A 113 2.65 -3.64 1.30
CA TRP A 113 1.69 -3.71 0.21
C TRP A 113 0.39 -3.05 0.64
N LEU A 114 -0.20 -2.31 -0.27
CA LEU A 114 -1.43 -1.54 -0.01
C LEU A 114 -2.15 -1.23 -1.33
N SER A 115 -3.38 -0.76 -1.25
CA SER A 115 -4.06 -0.19 -2.41
C SER A 115 -3.55 1.22 -2.71
N VAL A 116 -3.82 1.73 -3.89
CA VAL A 116 -3.50 3.12 -4.26
C VAL A 116 -4.23 4.10 -3.34
N GLU A 117 -5.48 3.80 -3.01
CA GLU A 117 -6.29 4.60 -2.09
C GLU A 117 -5.67 4.63 -0.69
N SER A 118 -5.26 3.47 -0.17
CA SER A 118 -4.57 3.37 1.13
C SER A 118 -3.23 4.10 1.12
N PHE A 119 -2.48 4.03 0.02
CA PHE A 119 -1.24 4.78 -0.14
C PHE A 119 -1.47 6.29 -0.08
N LEU A 120 -2.46 6.80 -0.81
CA LEU A 120 -2.81 8.22 -0.80
C LEU A 120 -3.31 8.66 0.59
N ALA A 121 -4.11 7.83 1.27
CA ALA A 121 -4.56 8.10 2.63
C ALA A 121 -3.36 8.16 3.60
N LEU A 122 -2.44 7.21 3.52
CA LEU A 122 -1.22 7.15 4.32
C LEU A 122 -0.32 8.39 4.08
N CYS A 123 -0.16 8.81 2.84
CA CYS A 123 0.59 10.02 2.49
C CYS A 123 -0.05 11.30 3.06
N LYS A 124 -1.37 11.35 3.18
CA LYS A 124 -2.10 12.49 3.75
C LYS A 124 -2.11 12.49 5.29
N ALA A 125 -2.06 11.32 5.91
CA ALA A 125 -2.20 11.17 7.36
C ALA A 125 -0.96 11.60 8.15
N GLY A 126 0.24 11.57 7.53
CA GLY A 126 1.49 11.86 8.24
C GLY A 126 2.24 13.07 7.71
N PRO A 127 3.17 13.62 8.50
CA PRO A 127 4.04 14.72 8.10
C PRO A 127 5.21 14.21 7.22
N TRP A 128 4.88 13.57 6.10
CA TRP A 128 5.86 13.04 5.17
C TRP A 128 6.64 14.17 4.52
N ARG A 129 7.94 13.97 4.39
CA ARG A 129 8.81 14.87 3.62
C ARG A 129 9.28 14.14 2.39
N SER A 130 9.08 14.75 1.22
CA SER A 130 9.68 14.23 0.00
C SER A 130 11.20 14.31 0.12
N ARG A 131 11.86 13.18 -0.14
CA ARG A 131 13.29 13.22 -0.38
C ARG A 131 13.48 13.75 -1.81
N ALA A 132 14.31 14.76 -1.99
CA ALA A 132 14.56 15.42 -3.27
C ALA A 132 15.36 14.53 -4.26
N GLU A 133 15.20 13.23 -4.22
CA GLU A 133 15.73 12.34 -5.24
C GLU A 133 14.75 12.31 -6.41
N PRO A 134 15.19 12.59 -7.63
CA PRO A 134 14.33 12.48 -8.80
C PRO A 134 13.78 11.04 -8.87
N MET A 135 12.48 10.92 -9.15
CA MET A 135 11.86 9.62 -9.36
C MET A 135 12.68 8.88 -10.45
N PRO A 136 13.06 7.60 -10.21
CA PRO A 136 13.81 6.86 -11.21
C PRO A 136 13.08 6.91 -12.54
N ALA A 137 13.80 7.22 -13.63
CA ALA A 137 13.21 7.28 -14.97
C ALA A 137 12.54 5.95 -15.40
N GLN A 138 12.83 4.87 -14.68
CA GLN A 138 12.29 3.53 -14.89
C GLN A 138 11.03 3.25 -14.04
N PHE A 139 10.57 4.20 -13.22
CA PHE A 139 9.34 4.00 -12.45
C PHE A 139 8.16 3.90 -13.43
N ARG A 140 7.66 2.67 -13.61
CA ARG A 140 6.51 2.39 -14.45
C ARG A 140 5.29 2.16 -13.57
N LEU A 141 4.32 3.04 -13.70
CA LEU A 141 3.00 2.83 -13.14
C LEU A 141 2.11 2.28 -14.23
N ALA A 142 1.64 1.05 -14.08
CA ALA A 142 0.60 0.52 -14.96
C ALA A 142 -0.73 1.18 -14.57
N VAL A 143 -1.31 1.91 -15.51
CA VAL A 143 -2.62 2.54 -15.34
C VAL A 143 -3.54 1.95 -16.40
N ASP A 144 -4.64 1.34 -15.96
CA ASP A 144 -5.67 0.88 -16.87
C ASP A 144 -6.39 2.07 -17.48
N VAL A 145 -6.36 2.14 -18.81
CA VAL A 145 -7.00 3.21 -19.55
C VAL A 145 -8.22 2.68 -20.27
N THR A 146 -9.41 3.15 -19.89
CA THR A 146 -10.65 2.84 -20.59
C THR A 146 -10.80 3.78 -21.79
N LEU A 147 -10.65 3.25 -23.00
CA LEU A 147 -10.74 4.04 -24.24
C LEU A 147 -12.18 4.45 -24.56
N GLY A 148 -13.16 3.71 -24.07
CA GLY A 148 -14.57 3.96 -24.30
C GLY A 148 -15.43 2.75 -23.96
N HIS A 149 -16.72 2.87 -24.23
CA HIS A 149 -17.70 1.80 -24.05
C HIS A 149 -18.29 1.36 -25.38
N LEU A 150 -18.50 0.07 -25.49
CA LEU A 150 -19.09 -0.60 -26.64
C LEU A 150 -20.02 -1.70 -26.15
N ARG A 151 -21.20 -1.82 -26.74
CA ARG A 151 -22.11 -2.93 -26.50
C ARG A 151 -22.08 -3.87 -27.69
N LEU A 152 -21.83 -5.15 -27.42
CA LEU A 152 -21.86 -6.20 -28.42
C LEU A 152 -22.83 -7.29 -27.99
N SER A 153 -23.59 -7.80 -28.94
CA SER A 153 -24.33 -9.04 -28.74
C SER A 153 -23.35 -10.23 -28.65
N MET A 154 -23.79 -11.32 -28.04
CA MET A 154 -22.97 -12.54 -27.94
C MET A 154 -22.61 -13.11 -29.34
N HIS A 155 -23.48 -12.90 -30.30
CA HIS A 155 -23.22 -13.30 -31.68
C HIS A 155 -22.11 -12.46 -32.33
N GLN A 156 -22.13 -11.14 -32.14
CA GLN A 156 -21.09 -10.22 -32.61
C GLN A 156 -19.75 -10.51 -31.95
N LEU A 157 -19.77 -10.73 -30.60
CA LEU A 157 -18.56 -11.05 -29.87
C LEU A 157 -17.88 -12.34 -30.36
N ARG A 158 -18.67 -13.38 -30.66
CA ARG A 158 -18.14 -14.65 -31.20
C ARG A 158 -17.63 -14.52 -32.62
N GLY A 159 -18.11 -13.53 -33.39
CA GLY A 159 -17.72 -13.28 -34.76
C GLY A 159 -16.45 -12.42 -34.91
N LEU A 160 -15.93 -11.83 -33.82
CA LEU A 160 -14.77 -10.95 -33.89
C LEU A 160 -13.50 -11.68 -34.32
N ARG A 161 -12.77 -11.05 -35.22
CA ARG A 161 -11.51 -11.57 -35.80
C ARG A 161 -10.41 -10.50 -35.65
N THR A 162 -9.17 -10.94 -35.68
CA THR A 162 -8.03 -10.04 -35.76
C THR A 162 -8.11 -9.19 -37.03
N GLY A 163 -8.08 -7.87 -36.86
CA GLY A 163 -8.23 -6.89 -37.94
C GLY A 163 -9.60 -6.22 -38.00
N ASP A 164 -10.57 -6.68 -37.20
CA ASP A 164 -11.87 -6.00 -37.11
C ASP A 164 -11.72 -4.65 -36.42
N VAL A 165 -12.50 -3.67 -36.88
CA VAL A 165 -12.56 -2.32 -36.30
C VAL A 165 -13.79 -2.20 -35.39
N LEU A 166 -13.56 -1.90 -34.12
CA LEU A 166 -14.62 -1.65 -33.16
C LEU A 166 -14.92 -0.16 -33.07
N VAL A 167 -16.15 0.25 -33.38
CA VAL A 167 -16.60 1.62 -33.24
C VAL A 167 -17.26 1.77 -31.87
N LEU A 168 -16.68 2.63 -31.03
CA LEU A 168 -17.15 2.85 -29.65
C LEU A 168 -18.46 3.67 -29.68
N GLU A 169 -19.46 3.24 -28.91
CA GLU A 169 -20.68 4.02 -28.70
C GLU A 169 -20.39 5.30 -27.91
N ARG A 170 -19.47 5.20 -26.97
CA ARG A 170 -18.97 6.32 -26.19
C ARG A 170 -17.44 6.26 -26.12
N ALA A 171 -16.80 7.12 -26.89
CA ALA A 171 -15.34 7.25 -26.88
C ALA A 171 -14.90 8.27 -25.82
N PHE A 172 -13.87 7.94 -25.05
CA PHE A 172 -13.21 8.85 -24.09
C PHE A 172 -11.95 9.49 -24.67
N PHE A 173 -11.51 8.98 -25.83
CA PHE A 173 -10.37 9.50 -26.57
C PHE A 173 -10.79 9.81 -28.01
N SER A 174 -10.24 10.89 -28.55
CA SER A 174 -10.36 11.22 -29.98
C SER A 174 -9.46 10.30 -30.83
N ALA A 175 -9.67 10.31 -32.14
CA ALA A 175 -8.82 9.60 -33.09
C ALA A 175 -7.34 10.09 -33.07
N SER A 176 -7.09 11.31 -32.59
CA SER A 176 -5.75 11.87 -32.38
C SER A 176 -5.07 11.40 -31.08
N GLY A 177 -5.74 10.55 -30.28
CA GLY A 177 -5.21 10.08 -29.00
C GLY A 177 -5.38 11.07 -27.84
N THR A 178 -6.09 12.18 -28.03
CA THR A 178 -6.36 13.15 -26.98
C THR A 178 -7.62 12.74 -26.22
N GLY A 179 -7.55 12.67 -24.89
CA GLY A 179 -8.67 12.25 -24.06
C GLY A 179 -8.43 12.51 -22.58
N HIS A 180 -9.32 11.96 -21.76
CA HIS A 180 -9.25 12.09 -20.29
C HIS A 180 -9.05 10.71 -19.68
N VAL A 181 -8.05 10.59 -18.80
CA VAL A 181 -7.81 9.40 -17.99
C VAL A 181 -8.30 9.71 -16.57
N GLN A 182 -9.22 8.90 -16.08
CA GLN A 182 -9.65 8.96 -14.69
C GLN A 182 -8.79 7.99 -13.89
N VAL A 183 -8.01 8.51 -12.96
CA VAL A 183 -7.20 7.71 -12.03
C VAL A 183 -7.90 7.68 -10.67
N GLY A 184 -8.34 6.49 -10.28
CA GLY A 184 -9.09 6.29 -9.03
C GLY A 184 -10.62 6.46 -9.20
N LYS A 185 -11.38 5.91 -8.24
CA LYS A 185 -12.82 6.15 -8.12
C LYS A 185 -13.05 7.36 -7.24
N GLN A 186 -13.88 8.28 -7.67
CA GLN A 186 -14.49 9.28 -6.78
C GLN A 186 -15.53 8.61 -5.91
#